data_c31945de042a26df0b2fe4fdd63be63c
#
_entry.id   c31945de042a26df0b2fe4fdd63be63c
#
_cell.length_a   1.000
_cell.length_b   1.000
_cell.length_c   1.000
_cell.angle_alpha   90.00
_cell.angle_beta   90.00
_cell.angle_gamma   90.00
#
_symmetry.space_group_name_H-M   'P 1'
#
loop_
_entity.id
_entity.type
_entity.pdbx_description
1 polymer ?
#
loop_
_entity_poly.entity_id
_entity_poly.type
_entity_poly.pdbx_seq_one_letter_code
_entity_poly.pdbx_strand_id
1 'polypeptide(L)'
;VFNSFSQWRRFRPLVESSPRKISCGLRVNPEHSESVAEIYSPCAPKSRLGIRRVDFEGEDLSGIDGLHFHTLCEQDSDALERTLTAFESRFGEFIPSMKWVNFGGGHHITRPGYDIERLERLVTEFRRRYGVETIYLEPGEAVALNAGSLYATVLDVVCNDGPIAILDASAAAHTPDVIEMPYRPPVRN
;
A
#
# COMPACT_ATOMS: atom_id res chain seq x y z
N VAL A 1 7.33 6.66 -9.06
CA VAL A 1 6.83 5.32 -9.46
C VAL A 1 5.78 5.50 -10.54
N PHE A 2 5.90 4.74 -11.63
CA PHE A 2 4.97 4.74 -12.76
C PHE A 2 4.12 3.47 -12.76
N ASN A 3 2.87 3.60 -13.15
CA ASN A 3 1.90 2.50 -13.15
C ASN A 3 1.86 1.71 -14.48
N SER A 4 2.61 2.14 -15.49
CA SER A 4 2.72 1.46 -16.78
C SER A 4 3.98 1.87 -17.52
N PHE A 5 4.43 1.03 -18.49
CA PHE A 5 5.52 1.38 -19.38
C PHE A 5 5.19 2.57 -20.27
N SER A 6 3.93 2.76 -20.65
CA SER A 6 3.52 3.94 -21.44
C SER A 6 3.68 5.23 -20.64
N GLN A 7 3.38 5.22 -19.34
CA GLN A 7 3.68 6.36 -18.48
C GLN A 7 5.18 6.60 -18.38
N TRP A 8 5.98 5.56 -18.17
CA TRP A 8 7.43 5.68 -18.12
C TRP A 8 7.98 6.29 -19.41
N ARG A 9 7.65 5.75 -20.58
CA ARG A 9 8.08 6.28 -21.87
C ARG A 9 7.68 7.75 -22.08
N ARG A 10 6.49 8.12 -21.64
CA ARG A 10 6.00 9.51 -21.75
C ARG A 10 6.80 10.48 -20.89
N PHE A 11 7.17 10.10 -19.68
CA PHE A 11 7.82 10.99 -18.71
C PHE A 11 9.34 10.86 -18.67
N ARG A 12 9.90 9.81 -19.27
CA ARG A 12 11.34 9.57 -19.32
C ARG A 12 12.15 10.78 -19.82
N PRO A 13 11.80 11.46 -20.93
CA PRO A 13 12.56 12.63 -21.40
C PRO A 13 12.57 13.76 -20.36
N LEU A 14 11.50 13.96 -19.62
CA LEU A 14 11.43 14.95 -18.56
C LEU A 14 12.33 14.58 -17.37
N VAL A 15 12.35 13.30 -16.98
CA VAL A 15 13.22 12.78 -15.94
C VAL A 15 14.70 12.94 -16.33
N GLU A 16 15.06 12.58 -17.56
CA GLU A 16 16.42 12.66 -18.08
C GLU A 16 16.92 14.11 -18.22
N SER A 17 16.02 15.07 -18.50
CA SER A 17 16.36 16.50 -18.55
C SER A 17 16.41 17.18 -17.19
N SER A 18 16.05 16.51 -16.12
CA SER A 18 16.06 17.08 -14.77
C SER A 18 17.49 17.38 -14.30
N PRO A 19 17.75 18.57 -13.72
CA PRO A 19 19.06 18.88 -13.14
C PRO A 19 19.37 18.04 -11.89
N ARG A 20 18.37 17.38 -11.32
CA ARG A 20 18.51 16.46 -10.19
C ARG A 20 18.31 15.03 -10.66
N LYS A 21 19.14 14.12 -10.18
CA LYS A 21 18.92 12.68 -10.40
C LYS A 21 17.62 12.27 -9.73
N ILE A 22 16.70 11.76 -10.54
CA ILE A 22 15.41 11.21 -10.07
C ILE A 22 15.48 9.69 -10.18
N SER A 23 15.36 9.00 -9.06
CA SER A 23 15.27 7.55 -9.04
C SER A 23 13.85 7.13 -9.37
N CYS A 24 13.69 6.38 -10.45
CA CYS A 24 12.40 5.97 -10.99
C CYS A 24 12.13 4.49 -10.76
N GLY A 25 10.86 4.13 -10.60
CA GLY A 25 10.44 2.75 -10.48
C GLY A 25 9.10 2.48 -11.12
N LEU A 26 8.79 1.18 -11.25
CA LEU A 26 7.53 0.70 -11.80
C LEU A 26 6.69 0.05 -10.71
N ARG A 27 5.39 0.38 -10.68
CA ARG A 27 4.43 -0.38 -9.90
C ARG A 27 4.09 -1.67 -10.65
N VAL A 28 4.29 -2.78 -9.99
CA VAL A 28 3.98 -4.11 -10.51
C VAL A 28 2.77 -4.72 -9.80
N ASN A 29 2.09 -5.60 -10.50
CA ASN A 29 0.98 -6.37 -9.96
C ASN A 29 1.45 -7.82 -9.75
N PRO A 30 1.67 -8.26 -8.51
CA PRO A 30 2.07 -9.64 -8.22
C PRO A 30 0.93 -10.66 -8.43
N GLU A 31 -0.26 -10.21 -8.86
CA GLU A 31 -1.45 -11.04 -9.08
C GLU A 31 -1.81 -11.88 -7.84
N HIS A 32 -1.53 -11.32 -6.67
CA HIS A 32 -1.84 -11.87 -5.36
C HIS A 32 -2.20 -10.72 -4.41
N SER A 33 -3.34 -10.82 -3.76
CA SER A 33 -3.78 -9.94 -2.68
C SER A 33 -4.75 -10.69 -1.79
N GLU A 34 -4.63 -10.47 -0.49
CA GLU A 34 -5.49 -11.06 0.53
C GLU A 34 -6.42 -10.01 1.15
N SER A 35 -6.67 -8.91 0.43
CA SER A 35 -7.61 -7.88 0.88
C SER A 35 -8.99 -8.50 1.14
N VAL A 36 -9.55 -8.21 2.31
CA VAL A 36 -10.84 -8.77 2.77
C VAL A 36 -11.98 -8.38 1.84
N ALA A 37 -11.96 -7.16 1.30
CA ALA A 37 -12.95 -6.69 0.35
C ALA A 37 -12.37 -6.63 -1.06
N GLU A 38 -13.05 -7.24 -2.03
CA GLU A 38 -12.61 -7.28 -3.43
C GLU A 38 -12.39 -5.87 -4.02
N ILE A 39 -13.21 -4.90 -3.61
CA ILE A 39 -13.08 -3.50 -4.06
C ILE A 39 -11.74 -2.87 -3.68
N TYR A 40 -11.11 -3.35 -2.61
CA TYR A 40 -9.79 -2.90 -2.15
C TYR A 40 -8.64 -3.79 -2.62
N SER A 41 -8.95 -4.87 -3.38
CA SER A 41 -7.90 -5.72 -3.95
C SER A 41 -7.26 -5.05 -5.16
N PRO A 42 -6.00 -4.59 -5.07
CA PRO A 42 -5.30 -4.00 -6.21
C PRO A 42 -4.95 -5.03 -7.29
N CYS A 43 -5.08 -6.31 -6.97
CA CYS A 43 -4.79 -7.42 -7.88
C CYS A 43 -6.04 -8.10 -8.44
N ALA A 44 -7.25 -7.56 -8.16
CA ALA A 44 -8.49 -8.08 -8.71
C ALA A 44 -8.50 -8.05 -10.24
N PRO A 45 -9.25 -8.93 -10.90
CA PRO A 45 -9.47 -8.88 -12.34
C PRO A 45 -9.93 -7.48 -12.78
N LYS A 46 -9.35 -6.96 -13.86
CA LYS A 46 -9.61 -5.61 -14.39
C LYS A 46 -9.09 -4.46 -13.51
N SER A 47 -8.30 -4.74 -12.47
CA SER A 47 -7.62 -3.67 -11.73
C SER A 47 -6.71 -2.89 -12.67
N ARG A 48 -6.74 -1.56 -12.54
CA ARG A 48 -5.85 -0.64 -13.27
C ARG A 48 -4.49 -0.45 -12.59
N LEU A 49 -4.22 -1.14 -11.48
CA LEU A 49 -3.09 -0.87 -10.59
C LEU A 49 -1.95 -1.88 -10.81
N GLY A 50 -0.83 -1.33 -11.30
CA GLY A 50 0.41 -2.08 -11.48
C GLY A 50 0.46 -2.89 -12.79
N ILE A 51 1.67 -3.13 -13.24
CA ILE A 51 2.00 -3.85 -14.47
C ILE A 51 2.05 -5.34 -14.17
N ARG A 52 1.36 -6.15 -14.94
CA ARG A 52 1.39 -7.61 -14.80
C ARG A 52 2.67 -8.18 -15.40
N ARG A 53 3.05 -9.38 -14.96
CA ARG A 53 4.26 -10.05 -15.47
C ARG A 53 4.26 -10.19 -17.00
N VAL A 54 3.15 -10.54 -17.59
CA VAL A 54 3.01 -10.72 -19.03
C VAL A 54 3.35 -9.44 -19.83
N ASP A 55 3.12 -8.27 -19.24
CA ASP A 55 3.37 -6.97 -19.87
C ASP A 55 4.84 -6.51 -19.71
N PHE A 56 5.69 -7.30 -19.05
CA PHE A 56 7.14 -7.05 -18.92
C PHE A 56 7.97 -7.67 -20.05
N GLU A 57 7.39 -8.56 -20.85
CA GLU A 57 8.12 -9.27 -21.89
C GLU A 57 8.59 -8.33 -22.99
N GLY A 58 9.90 -8.28 -23.22
CA GLY A 58 10.51 -7.44 -24.25
C GLY A 58 10.58 -5.94 -23.92
N GLU A 59 10.18 -5.52 -22.74
CA GLU A 59 10.24 -4.11 -22.33
C GLU A 59 11.62 -3.68 -21.84
N ASP A 60 12.00 -2.45 -22.18
CA ASP A 60 13.26 -1.83 -21.74
C ASP A 60 13.12 -1.24 -20.34
N LEU A 61 13.91 -1.76 -19.40
CA LEU A 61 14.00 -1.27 -18.02
C LEU A 61 15.07 -0.18 -17.81
N SER A 62 15.70 0.31 -18.86
CA SER A 62 16.72 1.36 -18.76
C SER A 62 16.16 2.61 -18.09
N GLY A 63 16.85 3.07 -17.03
CA GLY A 63 16.42 4.22 -16.21
C GLY A 63 15.43 3.88 -15.10
N ILE A 64 15.07 2.62 -14.93
CA ILE A 64 14.28 2.12 -13.79
C ILE A 64 15.24 1.62 -12.72
N ASP A 65 15.14 2.22 -11.55
CA ASP A 65 15.96 1.91 -10.38
C ASP A 65 15.24 1.00 -9.37
N GLY A 66 13.93 0.82 -9.48
CA GLY A 66 13.20 0.02 -8.51
C GLY A 66 11.84 -0.51 -8.94
N LEU A 67 11.35 -1.47 -8.16
CA LEU A 67 10.00 -2.01 -8.28
C LEU A 67 9.19 -1.70 -7.03
N HIS A 68 7.90 -1.50 -7.22
CA HIS A 68 6.93 -1.24 -6.17
C HIS A 68 5.72 -2.15 -6.35
N PHE A 69 5.23 -2.73 -5.27
CA PHE A 69 3.89 -3.30 -5.20
C PHE A 69 3.15 -2.75 -3.98
N HIS A 70 1.82 -2.75 -4.03
CA HIS A 70 0.99 -2.36 -2.90
C HIS A 70 -0.26 -3.24 -2.94
N THR A 71 -0.33 -4.22 -2.06
CA THR A 71 -1.31 -5.30 -2.11
C THR A 71 -1.98 -5.60 -0.77
N LEU A 72 -1.45 -5.05 0.32
CA LEU A 72 -1.98 -5.23 1.66
C LEU A 72 -2.97 -4.10 2.01
N CYS A 73 -3.91 -4.43 2.89
CA CYS A 73 -4.83 -3.49 3.52
C CYS A 73 -5.06 -3.95 4.97
N GLU A 74 -4.51 -3.20 5.94
CA GLU A 74 -4.60 -3.48 7.39
C GLU A 74 -4.17 -4.91 7.80
N GLN A 75 -3.13 -5.43 7.15
CA GLN A 75 -2.70 -6.83 7.33
C GLN A 75 -1.41 -6.96 8.12
N ASP A 76 -1.18 -8.16 8.65
CA ASP A 76 0.02 -8.55 9.37
C ASP A 76 1.13 -9.02 8.42
N SER A 77 2.32 -9.24 8.95
CA SER A 77 3.52 -9.64 8.22
C SER A 77 3.43 -11.02 7.57
N ASP A 78 2.51 -11.88 7.98
CA ASP A 78 2.26 -13.17 7.32
C ASP A 78 1.64 -13.00 5.93
N ALA A 79 0.75 -12.01 5.75
CA ALA A 79 0.23 -11.65 4.43
C ALA A 79 1.33 -11.07 3.52
N LEU A 80 2.28 -10.31 4.09
CA LEU A 80 3.46 -9.88 3.35
C LEU A 80 4.32 -11.08 2.90
N GLU A 81 4.56 -12.06 3.76
CA GLU A 81 5.35 -13.26 3.43
C GLU A 81 4.77 -14.00 2.21
N ARG A 82 3.45 -14.19 2.17
CA ARG A 82 2.78 -14.81 1.02
C ARG A 82 2.81 -13.92 -0.22
N THR A 83 2.66 -12.62 -0.05
CA THR A 83 2.78 -11.64 -1.15
C THR A 83 4.18 -11.62 -1.73
N LEU A 84 5.23 -11.67 -0.91
CA LEU A 84 6.61 -11.75 -1.36
C LEU A 84 6.85 -13.02 -2.18
N THR A 85 6.31 -14.16 -1.76
CA THR A 85 6.38 -15.40 -2.53
C THR A 85 5.78 -15.23 -3.94
N ALA A 86 4.62 -14.59 -4.05
CA ALA A 86 3.99 -14.33 -5.34
C ALA A 86 4.78 -13.30 -6.18
N PHE A 87 5.29 -12.25 -5.54
CA PHE A 87 6.11 -11.22 -6.19
C PHE A 87 7.43 -11.79 -6.72
N GLU A 88 8.15 -12.54 -5.91
CA GLU A 88 9.41 -13.20 -6.29
C GLU A 88 9.20 -14.20 -7.43
N SER A 89 8.13 -14.99 -7.39
CA SER A 89 7.78 -15.94 -8.46
C SER A 89 7.59 -15.27 -9.83
N ARG A 90 7.08 -14.03 -9.86
CA ARG A 90 6.77 -13.32 -11.10
C ARG A 90 7.86 -12.35 -11.54
N PHE A 91 8.46 -11.67 -10.59
CA PHE A 91 9.38 -10.55 -10.86
C PHE A 91 10.80 -10.77 -10.34
N GLY A 92 11.07 -11.93 -9.74
CA GLY A 92 12.36 -12.25 -9.12
C GLY A 92 13.57 -12.09 -10.05
N GLU A 93 13.41 -12.37 -11.33
CA GLU A 93 14.47 -12.21 -12.34
C GLU A 93 14.90 -10.74 -12.56
N PHE A 94 14.00 -9.78 -12.31
CA PHE A 94 14.28 -8.35 -12.51
C PHE A 94 14.89 -7.69 -11.26
N ILE A 95 14.65 -8.26 -10.07
CA ILE A 95 15.04 -7.65 -8.79
C ILE A 95 16.55 -7.41 -8.68
N PRO A 96 17.45 -8.33 -9.13
CA PRO A 96 18.90 -8.09 -9.02
C PRO A 96 19.43 -6.87 -9.78
N SER A 97 18.67 -6.36 -10.75
CA SER A 97 19.01 -5.12 -11.47
C SER A 97 18.45 -3.85 -10.80
N MET A 98 17.67 -3.99 -9.73
CA MET A 98 17.06 -2.87 -9.02
C MET A 98 17.91 -2.44 -7.84
N LYS A 99 17.92 -1.13 -7.57
CA LYS A 99 18.56 -0.54 -6.38
C LYS A 99 17.66 -0.62 -5.15
N TRP A 100 16.35 -0.56 -5.39
CA TRP A 100 15.37 -0.59 -4.31
C TRP A 100 14.12 -1.37 -4.69
N VAL A 101 13.44 -1.88 -3.66
CA VAL A 101 12.09 -2.42 -3.78
C VAL A 101 11.20 -1.78 -2.73
N ASN A 102 9.98 -1.42 -3.11
CA ASN A 102 8.98 -0.85 -2.23
C ASN A 102 7.82 -1.86 -2.05
N PHE A 103 7.61 -2.30 -0.83
CA PHE A 103 6.56 -3.27 -0.49
C PHE A 103 5.18 -2.62 -0.30
N GLY A 104 5.08 -1.29 -0.49
CA GLY A 104 3.83 -0.53 -0.38
C GLY A 104 3.34 -0.35 1.05
N GLY A 105 2.08 -0.02 1.16
CA GLY A 105 1.39 0.20 2.43
C GLY A 105 0.52 -0.98 2.86
N GLY A 106 -0.38 -0.70 3.80
CA GLY A 106 -1.31 -1.69 4.36
C GLY A 106 -0.70 -2.57 5.45
N HIS A 107 0.55 -2.28 5.86
CA HIS A 107 1.22 -2.93 7.00
C HIS A 107 0.77 -2.30 8.30
N HIS A 108 0.05 -3.03 9.12
CA HIS A 108 -0.53 -2.51 10.36
C HIS A 108 0.43 -2.61 11.54
N ILE A 109 1.66 -2.11 11.36
CA ILE A 109 2.85 -2.33 12.19
C ILE A 109 2.64 -1.94 13.68
N THR A 110 1.84 -0.91 13.94
CA THR A 110 1.59 -0.40 15.31
C THR A 110 0.40 -1.07 15.99
N ARG A 111 -0.28 -1.99 15.32
CA ARG A 111 -1.39 -2.74 15.92
C ARG A 111 -0.86 -3.71 16.99
N PRO A 112 -1.53 -3.80 18.16
CA PRO A 112 -1.20 -4.83 19.13
C PRO A 112 -1.22 -6.24 18.52
N GLY A 113 -0.15 -7.00 18.75
CA GLY A 113 -0.02 -8.37 18.24
C GLY A 113 0.52 -8.49 16.83
N TYR A 114 0.90 -7.39 16.17
CA TYR A 114 1.61 -7.45 14.88
C TYR A 114 2.97 -8.14 15.06
N ASP A 115 3.30 -9.09 14.17
CA ASP A 115 4.56 -9.84 14.23
C ASP A 115 5.70 -9.03 13.58
N ILE A 116 6.33 -8.18 14.40
CA ILE A 116 7.47 -7.34 13.99
C ILE A 116 8.69 -8.20 13.65
N GLU A 117 8.95 -9.27 14.40
CA GLU A 117 10.13 -10.13 14.19
C GLU A 117 10.06 -10.78 12.79
N ARG A 118 8.88 -11.23 12.38
CA ARG A 118 8.66 -11.72 11.00
C ARG A 118 8.93 -10.64 9.98
N LEU A 119 8.42 -9.42 10.17
CA LEU A 119 8.67 -8.31 9.25
C LEU A 119 10.17 -8.03 9.08
N GLU A 120 10.90 -7.93 10.19
CA GLU A 120 12.35 -7.71 10.17
C GLU A 120 13.11 -8.83 9.46
N ARG A 121 12.73 -10.09 9.72
CA ARG A 121 13.27 -11.26 9.04
C ARG A 121 13.02 -11.20 7.54
N LEU A 122 11.78 -10.94 7.11
CA LEU A 122 11.41 -10.86 5.69
C LEU A 122 12.20 -9.78 4.95
N VAL A 123 12.29 -8.58 5.52
CA VAL A 123 13.04 -7.46 4.94
C VAL A 123 14.53 -7.80 4.84
N THR A 124 15.10 -8.36 5.90
CA THR A 124 16.53 -8.68 5.95
C THR A 124 16.90 -9.80 4.98
N GLU A 125 16.11 -10.87 4.94
CA GLU A 125 16.33 -12.01 4.04
C GLU A 125 16.15 -11.62 2.58
N PHE A 126 15.12 -10.85 2.25
CA PHE A 126 14.87 -10.35 0.90
C PHE A 126 16.03 -9.49 0.42
N ARG A 127 16.45 -8.52 1.24
CA ARG A 127 17.58 -7.65 0.94
C ARG A 127 18.88 -8.41 0.72
N ARG A 128 19.16 -9.42 1.56
CA ARG A 128 20.34 -10.30 1.42
C ARG A 128 20.27 -11.16 0.16
N ARG A 129 19.08 -11.70 -0.18
CA ARG A 129 18.88 -12.59 -1.32
C ARG A 129 19.10 -11.89 -2.65
N TYR A 130 18.60 -10.68 -2.80
CA TYR A 130 18.62 -9.94 -4.06
C TYR A 130 19.68 -8.84 -4.15
N GLY A 131 20.35 -8.50 -3.05
CA GLY A 131 21.39 -7.47 -3.02
C GLY A 131 20.86 -6.05 -3.19
N VAL A 132 19.56 -5.81 -3.00
CA VAL A 132 18.97 -4.47 -3.11
C VAL A 132 19.47 -3.55 -2.01
N GLU A 133 19.74 -2.29 -2.36
CA GLU A 133 20.28 -1.30 -1.42
C GLU A 133 19.24 -0.88 -0.38
N THR A 134 18.00 -0.70 -0.80
CA THR A 134 16.93 -0.16 0.06
C THR A 134 15.61 -0.90 -0.13
N ILE A 135 14.95 -1.18 0.98
CA ILE A 135 13.54 -1.60 1.02
C ILE A 135 12.72 -0.45 1.62
N TYR A 136 11.63 -0.10 0.93
CA TYR A 136 10.66 0.88 1.41
C TYR A 136 9.38 0.19 1.86
N LEU A 137 8.76 0.77 2.88
CA LEU A 137 7.42 0.48 3.35
C LEU A 137 6.64 1.79 3.44
N GLU A 138 5.32 1.75 3.20
CA GLU A 138 4.43 2.92 3.23
C GLU A 138 3.31 2.77 4.29
N PRO A 139 3.63 2.59 5.59
CA PRO A 139 2.66 2.25 6.64
C PRO A 139 1.89 3.50 7.13
N GLY A 140 1.17 4.20 6.26
CA GLY A 140 0.52 5.49 6.56
C GLY A 140 -0.45 5.42 7.72
N GLU A 141 -1.39 4.49 7.71
CA GLU A 141 -2.34 4.27 8.79
C GLU A 141 -1.64 3.92 10.11
N ALA A 142 -0.69 3.00 10.07
CA ALA A 142 0.04 2.57 11.26
C ALA A 142 0.79 3.73 11.95
N VAL A 143 1.28 4.71 11.19
CA VAL A 143 1.93 5.91 11.73
C VAL A 143 0.92 6.83 12.43
N ALA A 144 -0.29 6.94 11.88
CA ALA A 144 -1.33 7.83 12.39
C ALA A 144 -2.27 7.19 13.42
N LEU A 145 -2.24 5.86 13.55
CA LEU A 145 -3.14 5.12 14.44
C LEU A 145 -3.01 5.62 15.89
N ASN A 146 -4.16 5.98 16.49
CA ASN A 146 -4.24 6.52 17.84
C ASN A 146 -3.45 7.83 18.08
N ALA A 147 -3.08 8.56 17.04
CA ALA A 147 -2.33 9.81 17.15
C ALA A 147 -3.21 10.99 17.63
N GLY A 148 -4.54 10.87 17.60
CA GLY A 148 -5.45 11.92 17.99
C GLY A 148 -6.86 11.43 18.30
N SER A 149 -7.71 12.37 18.69
CA SER A 149 -9.14 12.15 18.95
C SER A 149 -9.94 13.27 18.29
N LEU A 150 -11.06 12.92 17.68
CA LEU A 150 -12.04 13.88 17.22
C LEU A 150 -13.00 14.20 18.37
N TYR A 151 -13.12 15.48 18.71
CA TYR A 151 -14.13 15.96 19.64
C TYR A 151 -15.32 16.53 18.86
N ALA A 152 -16.51 16.08 19.21
CA ALA A 152 -17.75 16.56 18.61
C ALA A 152 -18.76 16.90 19.71
N THR A 153 -19.60 17.92 19.44
CA THR A 153 -20.66 18.35 20.35
C THR A 153 -21.96 17.64 19.99
N VAL A 154 -22.69 17.16 20.98
CA VAL A 154 -24.07 16.71 20.79
C VAL A 154 -24.99 17.93 20.69
N LEU A 155 -25.52 18.16 19.49
CA LEU A 155 -26.42 19.28 19.21
C LEU A 155 -27.86 18.96 19.60
N ASP A 156 -28.27 17.69 19.48
CA ASP A 156 -29.63 17.24 19.80
C ASP A 156 -29.65 15.75 20.09
N VAL A 157 -30.68 15.26 20.73
CA VAL A 157 -30.94 13.84 20.93
C VAL A 157 -32.37 13.55 20.50
N VAL A 158 -32.52 12.81 19.41
CA VAL A 158 -33.83 12.32 18.95
C VAL A 158 -34.04 10.85 19.34
N CYS A 159 -35.30 10.40 19.39
CA CYS A 159 -35.62 9.04 19.76
C CYS A 159 -36.32 8.32 18.59
N ASN A 160 -35.73 7.22 18.13
CA ASN A 160 -36.35 6.31 17.20
C ASN A 160 -35.82 4.90 17.50
N ASP A 161 -36.58 4.07 18.17
CA ASP A 161 -36.18 2.78 18.72
C ASP A 161 -34.89 2.85 19.56
N GLY A 162 -34.74 3.98 20.27
CA GLY A 162 -33.58 4.31 21.11
C GLY A 162 -33.08 5.75 20.88
N PRO A 163 -32.22 6.25 21.76
CA PRO A 163 -31.66 7.59 21.63
C PRO A 163 -30.64 7.67 20.49
N ILE A 164 -30.74 8.72 19.67
CA ILE A 164 -29.82 9.02 18.56
C ILE A 164 -29.25 10.42 18.80
N ALA A 165 -27.93 10.49 19.03
CA ALA A 165 -27.24 11.76 19.18
C ALA A 165 -26.96 12.38 17.81
N ILE A 166 -27.34 13.64 17.64
CA ILE A 166 -27.02 14.47 16.48
C ILE A 166 -25.77 15.29 16.82
N LEU A 167 -24.71 15.12 16.03
CA LEU A 167 -23.41 15.74 16.28
C LEU A 167 -23.13 16.89 15.32
N ASP A 168 -22.27 17.82 15.72
CA ASP A 168 -21.68 18.85 14.85
C ASP A 168 -20.56 18.31 13.91
N ALA A 169 -20.49 17.02 13.76
CA ALA A 169 -19.57 16.30 12.87
C ALA A 169 -20.33 15.46 11.84
N SER A 170 -19.73 15.22 10.69
CA SER A 170 -20.29 14.32 9.68
C SER A 170 -19.28 13.27 9.24
N ALA A 171 -19.76 12.08 8.89
CA ALA A 171 -18.91 11.01 8.38
C ALA A 171 -18.16 11.45 7.11
N ALA A 172 -18.86 12.12 6.18
CA ALA A 172 -18.25 12.56 4.92
C ALA A 172 -17.06 13.53 5.10
N ALA A 173 -17.08 14.37 6.15
CA ALA A 173 -16.03 15.37 6.37
C ALA A 173 -14.94 14.90 7.34
N HIS A 174 -15.28 14.06 8.32
CA HIS A 174 -14.38 13.77 9.45
C HIS A 174 -13.97 12.29 9.55
N THR A 175 -14.81 11.38 9.07
CA THR A 175 -14.55 9.92 9.11
C THR A 175 -15.05 9.25 7.83
N PRO A 176 -14.54 9.64 6.63
CA PRO A 176 -15.07 9.16 5.34
C PRO A 176 -14.98 7.65 5.18
N ASP A 177 -13.99 7.01 5.79
CA ASP A 177 -13.81 5.55 5.74
C ASP A 177 -15.01 4.78 6.31
N VAL A 178 -15.75 5.38 7.24
CA VAL A 178 -17.00 4.78 7.77
C VAL A 178 -18.06 4.60 6.68
N ILE A 179 -18.03 5.42 5.63
CA ILE A 179 -18.97 5.33 4.50
C ILE A 179 -18.49 4.29 3.50
N GLU A 180 -17.18 4.27 3.21
CA GLU A 180 -16.60 3.39 2.20
C GLU A 180 -16.46 1.96 2.70
N MET A 181 -16.03 1.80 3.94
CA MET A 181 -15.83 0.51 4.60
C MET A 181 -16.47 0.57 5.99
N PRO A 182 -17.79 0.30 6.09
CA PRO A 182 -18.56 0.54 7.30
C PRO A 182 -17.96 -0.14 8.54
N TYR A 183 -17.56 0.66 9.51
CA TYR A 183 -17.14 0.23 10.84
C TYR A 183 -17.72 1.19 11.88
N ARG A 184 -17.67 0.81 13.14
CA ARG A 184 -18.09 1.65 14.25
C ARG A 184 -16.86 2.27 14.92
N PRO A 185 -16.62 3.57 14.77
CA PRO A 185 -15.52 4.24 15.45
C PRO A 185 -15.61 4.06 16.97
N PRO A 186 -14.49 3.91 17.69
CA PRO A 186 -14.49 3.92 19.14
C PRO A 186 -14.99 5.27 19.65
N VAL A 187 -16.01 5.26 20.50
CA VAL A 187 -16.56 6.47 21.13
C VAL A 187 -16.23 6.43 22.63
N ARG A 188 -15.78 7.57 23.17
CA ARG A 188 -15.56 7.80 24.60
C ARG A 188 -16.40 8.98 25.01
N ASN A 189 -17.07 8.86 26.16
CA ASN A 189 -17.81 9.94 26.82
C ASN A 189 -16.85 10.79 27.66
#